data_dbb21c5b21af870d40219c3f3d8f568f
#
_entry.id   dbb21c5b21af870d40219c3f3d8f568f
#
_cell.length_a   1.000
_cell.length_b   1.000
_cell.length_c   1.000
_cell.angle_alpha   90.00
_cell.angle_beta   90.00
_cell.angle_gamma   90.00
#
_symmetry.space_group_name_H-M   'P 1'
#
loop_
_entity.id
_entity.type
_entity.pdbx_description
1 polymer ?
#
loop_
_entity_poly.entity_id
_entity_poly.type
_entity_poly.pdbx_seq_one_letter_code
_entity_poly.pdbx_strand_id
1 'polypeptide(L)'
;CIRDSAYASDDPRLRPFWPMGIGEWETVMTMQQRNPGHYWDRKPLWGYVNEADPAVMSMEIEQATRHGVNVFIFDWYWYDGRPFMETTLDNGFLKAGNVDKMRFYLMWANHDVLNHWDTRLARVHEQNVIWTGKVDREEFEKICRRNIEKYFKHPQYYKIDGKPVFMVY
;
A
#
# COMPACT_ATOMS: atom_id res chain seq x y z
N CYS A 1 5.71 -5.90 2.39
CA CYS A 1 4.86 -4.89 1.75
C CYS A 1 3.54 -4.85 2.49
N ILE A 2 3.26 -3.79 3.21
CA ILE A 2 1.94 -3.60 3.79
C ILE A 2 1.07 -3.08 2.67
N ARG A 3 0.11 -3.88 2.26
CA ARG A 3 -0.81 -3.51 1.20
C ARG A 3 -1.92 -2.68 1.80
N ASP A 4 -2.18 -1.55 1.18
CA ASP A 4 -3.36 -0.79 1.50
C ASP A 4 -4.57 -1.62 1.12
N SER A 5 -5.27 -2.15 2.11
CA SER A 5 -6.53 -2.80 1.85
C SER A 5 -7.52 -1.75 1.38
N ALA A 6 -8.32 -2.07 0.41
CA ALA A 6 -9.27 -1.13 -0.18
C ALA A 6 -10.51 -0.84 0.68
N TYR A 7 -10.44 -1.12 1.97
CA TYR A 7 -11.29 -0.36 2.91
C TYR A 7 -11.02 1.16 2.80
N ALA A 8 -9.98 1.51 2.06
CA ALA A 8 -9.66 2.81 1.51
C ALA A 8 -10.59 3.27 0.39
N SER A 9 -11.59 2.52 0.04
CA SER A 9 -12.32 2.70 -1.21
C SER A 9 -13.38 3.79 -1.22
N ASP A 10 -13.11 4.89 -0.55
CA ASP A 10 -13.75 6.15 -0.92
C ASP A 10 -13.23 6.67 -2.28
N ASP A 11 -12.20 6.03 -2.84
CA ASP A 11 -11.72 6.36 -4.18
C ASP A 11 -12.57 5.64 -5.24
N PRO A 12 -13.43 6.37 -5.98
CA PRO A 12 -14.30 5.77 -6.98
C PRO A 12 -13.56 5.07 -8.12
N ARG A 13 -12.26 5.36 -8.29
CA ARG A 13 -11.41 4.70 -9.30
C ARG A 13 -11.19 3.22 -9.02
N LEU A 14 -11.34 2.80 -7.75
CA LEU A 14 -11.10 1.43 -7.31
C LEU A 14 -12.31 0.51 -7.49
N ARG A 15 -13.52 1.07 -7.51
CA ARG A 15 -14.77 0.29 -7.60
C ARG A 15 -14.85 -0.66 -8.80
N PRO A 16 -14.34 -0.31 -10.01
CA PRO A 16 -14.35 -1.24 -11.13
C PRO A 16 -13.47 -2.47 -10.93
N PHE A 17 -12.40 -2.33 -10.14
CA PHE A 17 -11.44 -3.41 -9.89
C PHE A 17 -11.87 -4.27 -8.69
N TRP A 18 -12.36 -3.63 -7.64
CA TRP A 18 -12.72 -4.27 -6.38
C TRP A 18 -14.12 -3.82 -5.91
N PRO A 19 -15.18 -4.37 -6.53
CA PRO A 19 -16.54 -3.96 -6.22
C PRO A 19 -16.99 -4.26 -4.79
N MET A 20 -16.37 -5.24 -4.11
CA MET A 20 -16.63 -5.52 -2.69
C MET A 20 -15.94 -4.53 -1.74
N GLY A 21 -15.04 -3.71 -2.25
CA GLY A 21 -14.35 -2.68 -1.47
C GLY A 21 -13.24 -3.20 -0.54
N ILE A 22 -12.79 -4.43 -0.69
CA ILE A 22 -11.74 -5.05 0.14
C ILE A 22 -10.39 -5.20 -0.59
N GLY A 23 -10.22 -4.46 -1.69
CA GLY A 23 -8.98 -4.37 -2.44
C GLY A 23 -8.47 -5.67 -3.01
N GLU A 24 -7.17 -5.81 -3.04
CA GLU A 24 -6.52 -7.02 -3.55
C GLU A 24 -6.91 -8.29 -2.79
N TRP A 25 -7.42 -8.19 -1.56
CA TRP A 25 -7.99 -9.33 -0.86
C TRP A 25 -9.12 -9.98 -1.63
N GLU A 26 -9.93 -9.18 -2.35
CA GLU A 26 -10.99 -9.70 -3.23
C GLU A 26 -10.42 -10.60 -4.32
N THR A 27 -9.29 -10.19 -4.92
CA THR A 27 -8.58 -10.99 -5.91
C THR A 27 -8.04 -12.28 -5.28
N VAL A 28 -7.42 -12.20 -4.10
CA VAL A 28 -6.85 -13.37 -3.42
C VAL A 28 -7.94 -14.36 -3.00
N MET A 29 -9.05 -13.87 -2.46
CA MET A 29 -10.18 -14.71 -2.01
C MET A 29 -10.88 -15.45 -3.16
N THR A 30 -10.89 -14.85 -4.36
CA THR A 30 -11.56 -15.41 -5.54
C THR A 30 -10.62 -16.21 -6.46
N MET A 31 -9.34 -16.33 -6.11
CA MET A 31 -8.37 -17.10 -6.89
C MET A 31 -8.75 -18.56 -6.98
N GLN A 32 -8.72 -19.11 -8.21
CA GLN A 32 -8.96 -20.52 -8.48
C GLN A 32 -7.67 -21.31 -8.50
N GLN A 33 -7.75 -22.60 -8.21
CA GLN A 33 -6.63 -23.53 -8.35
C GLN A 33 -6.08 -23.52 -9.79
N ARG A 34 -4.76 -23.41 -9.94
CA ARG A 34 -4.12 -23.47 -11.26
C ARG A 34 -4.01 -24.88 -11.81
N ASN A 35 -3.87 -25.88 -10.93
CA ASN A 35 -3.68 -27.27 -11.29
C ASN A 35 -4.64 -28.15 -10.49
N PRO A 36 -5.22 -29.21 -11.09
CA PRO A 36 -5.99 -30.22 -10.37
C PRO A 36 -5.13 -30.84 -9.24
N GLY A 37 -5.68 -30.93 -8.05
CA GLY A 37 -5.00 -31.50 -6.89
C GLY A 37 -4.06 -30.55 -6.12
N HIS A 38 -3.88 -29.34 -6.57
CA HIS A 38 -3.16 -28.33 -5.81
C HIS A 38 -4.11 -27.67 -4.81
N TYR A 39 -3.94 -27.98 -3.55
CA TYR A 39 -4.68 -27.33 -2.47
C TYR A 39 -4.18 -25.88 -2.33
N TRP A 40 -5.02 -24.94 -2.70
CA TRP A 40 -4.73 -23.54 -2.64
C TRP A 40 -5.66 -22.85 -1.64
N ASP A 41 -5.38 -23.02 -0.38
CA ASP A 41 -6.04 -22.23 0.67
C ASP A 41 -5.01 -21.27 1.29
N ARG A 42 -4.66 -20.23 0.57
CA ARG A 42 -3.76 -19.20 1.06
C ARG A 42 -4.52 -18.17 1.89
N LYS A 43 -5.09 -18.63 2.97
CA LYS A 43 -5.65 -17.73 3.97
C LYS A 43 -4.50 -17.23 4.86
N PRO A 44 -4.38 -15.92 5.06
CA PRO A 44 -3.48 -15.39 6.07
C PRO A 44 -3.85 -15.96 7.45
N LEU A 45 -2.85 -16.17 8.32
CA LEU A 45 -3.07 -16.73 9.66
C LEU A 45 -4.10 -15.93 10.47
N TRP A 46 -4.11 -14.62 10.30
CA TRP A 46 -5.06 -13.70 10.96
C TRP A 46 -6.32 -13.41 10.13
N GLY A 47 -6.52 -14.11 9.02
CA GLY A 47 -7.57 -13.80 8.05
C GLY A 47 -7.22 -12.60 7.18
N TYR A 48 -8.22 -12.09 6.48
CA TYR A 48 -8.11 -10.92 5.61
C TYR A 48 -8.35 -9.66 6.44
N VAL A 49 -7.32 -9.28 7.18
CA VAL A 49 -7.38 -8.13 8.11
C VAL A 49 -7.37 -6.80 7.36
N ASN A 50 -7.89 -5.77 8.01
CA ASN A 50 -7.85 -4.40 7.50
C ASN A 50 -6.69 -3.64 8.14
N GLU A 51 -5.62 -3.43 7.41
CA GLU A 51 -4.42 -2.73 7.90
C GLU A 51 -4.67 -1.23 8.11
N ALA A 52 -5.80 -0.68 7.64
CA ALA A 52 -6.22 0.67 7.98
C ALA A 52 -6.81 0.78 9.39
N ASP A 53 -7.03 -0.34 10.07
CA ASP A 53 -7.45 -0.37 11.48
C ASP A 53 -6.20 -0.23 12.39
N PRO A 54 -6.15 0.78 13.28
CA PRO A 54 -5.04 0.95 14.21
C PRO A 54 -4.79 -0.25 15.14
N ALA A 55 -5.83 -1.00 15.49
CA ALA A 55 -5.68 -2.19 16.32
C ALA A 55 -4.97 -3.32 15.57
N VAL A 56 -5.34 -3.55 14.31
CA VAL A 56 -4.66 -4.50 13.42
C VAL A 56 -3.20 -4.10 13.24
N MET A 57 -2.95 -2.85 12.91
CA MET A 57 -1.58 -2.34 12.73
C MET A 57 -0.76 -2.46 14.02
N SER A 58 -1.37 -2.25 15.19
CA SER A 58 -0.70 -2.46 16.48
C SER A 58 -0.28 -3.92 16.68
N MET A 59 -1.10 -4.88 16.26
CA MET A 59 -0.75 -6.31 16.28
C MET A 59 0.43 -6.60 15.34
N GLU A 60 0.42 -6.04 14.13
CA GLU A 60 1.50 -6.21 13.17
C GLU A 60 2.83 -5.63 13.67
N ILE A 61 2.81 -4.41 14.22
CA ILE A 61 3.99 -3.78 14.82
C ILE A 61 4.54 -4.66 15.97
N GLU A 62 3.68 -5.15 16.84
CA GLU A 62 4.10 -6.01 17.95
C GLU A 62 4.76 -7.30 17.45
N GLN A 63 4.19 -7.96 16.45
CA GLN A 63 4.78 -9.18 15.90
C GLN A 63 6.08 -8.90 15.16
N ALA A 64 6.12 -7.86 14.35
CA ALA A 64 7.31 -7.46 13.60
C ALA A 64 8.48 -7.15 14.54
N THR A 65 8.25 -6.37 15.59
CA THR A 65 9.28 -6.02 16.58
C THR A 65 9.78 -7.22 17.37
N ARG A 66 8.91 -8.15 17.75
CA ARG A 66 9.31 -9.42 18.40
C ARG A 66 10.23 -10.28 17.53
N HIS A 67 10.16 -10.13 16.21
CA HIS A 67 11.00 -10.85 15.25
C HIS A 67 12.16 -10.01 14.70
N GLY A 68 12.49 -8.90 15.33
CA GLY A 68 13.65 -8.07 15.00
C GLY A 68 13.45 -7.10 13.84
N VAL A 69 12.21 -6.95 13.32
CA VAL A 69 11.88 -5.93 12.32
C VAL A 69 11.65 -4.61 13.04
N ASN A 70 12.30 -3.54 12.60
CA ASN A 70 12.23 -2.22 13.22
C ASN A 70 11.91 -1.08 12.25
N VAL A 71 11.73 -1.40 10.97
CA VAL A 71 11.38 -0.44 9.93
C VAL A 71 10.35 -1.06 8.97
N PHE A 72 9.25 -0.36 8.74
CA PHE A 72 8.30 -0.68 7.69
C PHE A 72 8.53 0.20 6.47
N ILE A 73 8.39 -0.38 5.28
CA ILE A 73 8.43 0.32 4.01
C ILE A 73 6.99 0.36 3.50
N PHE A 74 6.47 1.56 3.30
CA PHE A 74 5.16 1.74 2.71
C PHE A 74 5.30 2.00 1.22
N ASP A 75 4.73 1.13 0.40
CA ASP A 75 4.52 1.41 -1.00
C ASP A 75 3.59 2.61 -1.11
N TRP A 76 4.02 3.61 -1.85
CA TRP A 76 3.30 4.85 -2.01
C TRP A 76 3.17 5.18 -3.50
N TYR A 77 2.05 5.73 -3.88
CA TYR A 77 1.72 5.96 -5.28
C TYR A 77 1.16 7.36 -5.49
N TRP A 78 1.27 7.84 -6.72
CA TRP A 78 0.74 9.12 -7.13
C TRP A 78 0.19 9.04 -8.53
N TYR A 79 -1.12 9.23 -8.68
CA TYR A 79 -1.82 9.18 -9.96
C TYR A 79 -2.86 10.30 -10.03
N ASP A 80 -3.03 10.91 -11.21
CA ASP A 80 -4.00 11.99 -11.47
C ASP A 80 -3.90 13.14 -10.47
N GLY A 81 -2.66 13.60 -10.19
CA GLY A 81 -2.42 14.74 -9.32
C GLY A 81 -2.69 14.54 -7.84
N ARG A 82 -2.85 13.29 -7.38
CA ARG A 82 -3.17 12.96 -5.99
C ARG A 82 -2.53 11.64 -5.53
N PRO A 83 -2.33 11.48 -4.22
CA PRO A 83 -1.83 10.22 -3.66
C PRO A 83 -2.83 9.09 -3.86
N PHE A 84 -2.31 7.90 -3.85
CA PHE A 84 -3.08 6.68 -3.97
C PHE A 84 -2.61 5.66 -2.93
N MET A 85 -3.55 4.96 -2.28
CA MET A 85 -3.30 3.92 -1.27
C MET A 85 -2.52 4.42 -0.03
N GLU A 86 -2.94 5.53 0.58
CA GLU A 86 -2.33 6.04 1.82
C GLU A 86 -3.05 5.63 3.10
N THR A 87 -4.22 5.01 3.00
CA THR A 87 -5.11 4.83 4.15
C THR A 87 -4.51 3.93 5.22
N THR A 88 -3.78 2.88 4.83
CA THR A 88 -3.05 2.02 5.78
C THR A 88 -2.02 2.79 6.58
N LEU A 89 -1.27 3.68 5.93
CA LEU A 89 -0.31 4.53 6.63
C LEU A 89 -1.02 5.54 7.53
N ASP A 90 -1.98 6.30 6.98
CA ASP A 90 -2.60 7.42 7.66
C ASP A 90 -3.55 7.01 8.80
N ASN A 91 -4.33 5.98 8.59
CA ASN A 91 -5.36 5.55 9.54
C ASN A 91 -4.92 4.36 10.39
N GLY A 92 -4.14 3.44 9.83
CA GLY A 92 -3.62 2.29 10.54
C GLY A 92 -2.35 2.63 11.31
N PHE A 93 -1.23 2.76 10.58
CA PHE A 93 0.09 2.86 11.18
C PHE A 93 0.28 4.10 12.06
N LEU A 94 0.01 5.29 11.54
CA LEU A 94 0.24 6.54 12.27
C LEU A 94 -0.69 6.71 13.48
N LYS A 95 -1.77 5.92 13.57
CA LYS A 95 -2.70 5.91 14.70
C LYS A 95 -2.56 4.68 15.59
N ALA A 96 -1.66 3.77 15.26
CA ALA A 96 -1.40 2.59 16.08
C ALA A 96 -0.89 2.96 17.48
N GLY A 97 -1.42 2.30 18.50
CA GLY A 97 -1.09 2.61 19.91
C GLY A 97 0.37 2.38 20.29
N ASN A 98 1.12 1.63 19.49
CA ASN A 98 2.53 1.30 19.67
C ASN A 98 3.41 1.73 18.49
N VAL A 99 3.00 2.77 17.76
CA VAL A 99 3.73 3.33 16.60
C VAL A 99 5.16 3.77 16.95
N ASP A 100 5.40 4.13 18.19
CA ASP A 100 6.72 4.53 18.71
C ASP A 100 7.76 3.39 18.66
N LYS A 101 7.33 2.15 18.59
CA LYS A 101 8.21 0.98 18.47
C LYS A 101 8.71 0.71 17.06
N MET A 102 8.14 1.37 16.05
CA MET A 102 8.41 1.08 14.63
C MET A 102 8.77 2.35 13.87
N ARG A 103 9.81 2.27 13.06
CA ARG A 103 10.14 3.31 12.08
C ARG A 103 9.44 3.03 10.77
N PHE A 104 9.31 4.05 9.92
CA PHE A 104 8.78 3.87 8.56
C PHE A 104 9.41 4.82 7.56
N TYR A 105 9.38 4.43 6.30
CA TYR A 105 9.65 5.33 5.19
C TYR A 105 8.82 4.97 3.97
N LEU A 106 8.72 5.91 3.04
CA LEU A 106 7.96 5.75 1.81
C LEU A 106 8.85 5.21 0.70
N MET A 107 8.30 4.28 -0.06
CA MET A 107 8.81 3.88 -1.37
C MET A 107 7.79 4.30 -2.43
N TRP A 108 8.13 5.30 -3.21
CA TRP A 108 7.29 5.70 -4.32
C TRP A 108 7.45 4.73 -5.48
N ALA A 109 6.43 3.90 -5.66
CA ALA A 109 6.34 3.02 -6.81
C ALA A 109 5.86 3.83 -8.02
N ASN A 110 6.82 4.46 -8.70
CA ASN A 110 6.58 5.37 -9.82
C ASN A 110 6.55 4.61 -11.15
N HIS A 111 5.51 3.82 -11.34
CA HIS A 111 5.27 3.07 -12.57
C HIS A 111 3.81 3.22 -13.02
N ASP A 112 3.56 2.91 -14.28
CA ASP A 112 2.20 2.89 -14.80
C ASP A 112 1.37 1.76 -14.18
N VAL A 113 0.08 2.03 -13.96
CA VAL A 113 -0.89 1.00 -13.59
C VAL A 113 -1.47 0.41 -14.85
N LEU A 114 -1.33 -0.90 -14.97
CA LEU A 114 -1.81 -1.66 -16.09
C LEU A 114 -3.13 -2.39 -15.74
N ASN A 115 -3.84 -2.85 -16.76
CA ASN A 115 -5.11 -3.56 -16.64
C ASN A 115 -5.05 -4.93 -15.93
N HIS A 116 -3.87 -5.36 -15.46
CA HIS A 116 -3.72 -6.61 -14.71
C HIS A 116 -4.47 -6.63 -13.38
N TRP A 117 -4.80 -5.47 -12.84
CA TRP A 117 -5.58 -5.37 -11.61
C TRP A 117 -7.05 -5.74 -11.82
N ASP A 118 -7.55 -5.65 -13.05
CA ASP A 118 -8.88 -6.10 -13.37
C ASP A 118 -8.83 -7.58 -13.78
N THR A 119 -9.29 -8.46 -12.91
CA THR A 119 -9.30 -9.91 -13.17
C THR A 119 -10.12 -10.31 -14.40
N ARG A 120 -11.06 -9.46 -14.82
CA ARG A 120 -11.84 -9.65 -16.06
C ARG A 120 -10.98 -9.40 -17.29
N LEU A 121 -9.99 -8.53 -17.19
CA LEU A 121 -9.07 -8.13 -18.25
C LEU A 121 -7.71 -8.84 -18.17
N ALA A 122 -7.41 -9.55 -17.09
CA ALA A 122 -6.14 -10.24 -16.87
C ALA A 122 -5.78 -11.30 -17.93
N ARG A 123 -6.76 -11.73 -18.74
CA ARG A 123 -6.58 -12.66 -19.87
C ARG A 123 -6.41 -11.95 -21.21
N VAL A 124 -6.54 -10.64 -21.25
CA VAL A 124 -6.32 -9.84 -22.45
C VAL A 124 -4.83 -9.62 -22.58
N HIS A 125 -4.22 -10.11 -23.68
CA HIS A 125 -2.78 -10.02 -23.91
C HIS A 125 -2.29 -8.58 -24.14
N GLU A 126 -3.17 -7.64 -24.40
CA GLU A 126 -2.83 -6.24 -24.54
C GLU A 126 -2.69 -5.57 -23.16
N GLN A 127 -1.50 -5.04 -22.93
CA GLN A 127 -1.22 -4.25 -21.72
C GLN A 127 -1.67 -2.81 -21.97
N ASN A 128 -2.83 -2.46 -21.42
CA ASN A 128 -3.33 -1.10 -21.48
C ASN A 128 -2.99 -0.36 -20.19
N VAL A 129 -2.41 0.83 -20.32
CA VAL A 129 -2.16 1.74 -19.18
C VAL A 129 -3.49 2.31 -18.72
N ILE A 130 -3.83 2.10 -17.45
CA ILE A 130 -5.02 2.68 -16.80
C ILE A 130 -4.68 4.05 -16.24
N TRP A 131 -3.57 4.15 -15.51
CA TRP A 131 -3.03 5.39 -14.98
C TRP A 131 -1.54 5.44 -15.24
N THR A 132 -1.08 6.60 -15.73
CA THR A 132 0.36 6.82 -15.92
C THR A 132 1.01 7.24 -14.61
N GLY A 133 2.18 6.69 -14.34
CA GLY A 133 3.08 7.14 -13.26
C GLY A 133 3.89 8.36 -13.64
N LYS A 134 3.82 8.82 -14.90
CA LYS A 134 4.61 9.96 -15.37
C LYS A 134 4.18 11.24 -14.67
N VAL A 135 5.16 11.93 -14.10
CA VAL A 135 5.00 13.25 -13.48
C VAL A 135 5.97 14.23 -14.12
N ASP A 136 5.56 15.48 -14.28
CA ASP A 136 6.45 16.56 -14.65
C ASP A 136 7.18 17.15 -13.42
N ARG A 137 7.99 18.18 -13.66
CA ARG A 137 8.78 18.80 -12.60
C ARG A 137 7.90 19.49 -11.54
N GLU A 138 6.85 20.17 -11.99
CA GLU A 138 5.95 20.89 -11.09
C GLU A 138 5.22 19.92 -10.15
N GLU A 139 4.69 18.86 -10.72
CA GLU A 139 4.02 17.81 -9.96
C GLU A 139 5.00 17.07 -9.01
N PHE A 140 6.24 16.83 -9.44
CA PHE A 140 7.28 16.26 -8.59
C PHE A 140 7.59 17.17 -7.39
N GLU A 141 7.72 18.48 -7.60
CA GLU A 141 7.93 19.43 -6.51
C GLU A 141 6.75 19.46 -5.53
N LYS A 142 5.53 19.36 -6.02
CA LYS A 142 4.31 19.25 -5.21
C LYS A 142 4.33 17.98 -4.34
N ILE A 143 4.68 16.85 -4.94
CA ILE A 143 4.85 15.57 -4.23
C ILE A 143 5.89 15.72 -3.11
N CYS A 144 7.06 16.28 -3.42
CA CYS A 144 8.13 16.45 -2.45
C CYS A 144 7.68 17.34 -1.28
N ARG A 145 7.11 18.51 -1.54
CA ARG A 145 6.63 19.44 -0.50
C ARG A 145 5.61 18.76 0.41
N ARG A 146 4.62 18.07 -0.20
CA ARG A 146 3.60 17.34 0.54
C ARG A 146 4.20 16.28 1.47
N ASN A 147 5.09 15.45 0.96
CA ASN A 147 5.68 14.36 1.74
C ASN A 147 6.62 14.87 2.84
N ILE A 148 7.34 15.97 2.61
CA ILE A 148 8.11 16.65 3.64
C ILE A 148 7.23 17.12 4.79
N GLU A 149 6.10 17.73 4.47
CA GLU A 149 5.21 18.27 5.50
C GLU A 149 4.42 17.19 6.23
N LYS A 150 3.92 16.22 5.49
CA LYS A 150 3.03 15.20 6.04
C LYS A 150 3.78 14.08 6.76
N TYR A 151 4.90 13.62 6.21
CA TYR A 151 5.56 12.40 6.68
C TYR A 151 6.99 12.61 7.18
N PHE A 152 7.85 13.32 6.44
CA PHE A 152 9.28 13.35 6.75
C PHE A 152 9.60 14.04 8.08
N LYS A 153 8.71 14.90 8.57
CA LYS A 153 8.80 15.55 9.89
C LYS A 153 8.34 14.64 11.03
N HIS A 154 7.66 13.51 10.72
CA HIS A 154 7.14 12.61 11.75
C HIS A 154 8.30 12.02 12.59
N PRO A 155 8.16 11.91 13.93
CA PRO A 155 9.23 11.38 14.80
C PRO A 155 9.67 9.96 14.44
N GLN A 156 8.76 9.13 13.95
CA GLN A 156 9.03 7.75 13.54
C GLN A 156 9.50 7.62 12.09
N TYR A 157 9.58 8.72 11.32
CA TYR A 157 10.09 8.64 9.96
C TYR A 157 11.55 8.21 9.96
N TYR A 158 11.90 7.21 9.16
CA TYR A 158 13.26 6.66 9.13
C TYR A 158 14.24 7.66 8.51
N LYS A 159 15.34 7.89 9.21
CA LYS A 159 16.38 8.84 8.81
C LYS A 159 17.75 8.20 8.93
N ILE A 160 18.63 8.53 7.98
CA ILE A 160 20.06 8.21 8.03
C ILE A 160 20.81 9.53 8.16
N ASP A 161 21.63 9.66 9.19
CA ASP A 161 22.38 10.89 9.51
C ASP A 161 21.47 12.14 9.55
N GLY A 162 20.29 12.00 10.14
CA GLY A 162 19.29 13.07 10.26
C GLY A 162 18.51 13.38 8.98
N LYS A 163 18.81 12.72 7.87
CA LYS A 163 18.15 12.91 6.57
C LYS A 163 17.05 11.87 6.36
N PRO A 164 15.84 12.27 5.97
CA PRO A 164 14.76 11.33 5.70
C PRO A 164 15.08 10.45 4.48
N VAL A 165 14.81 9.17 4.62
CA VAL A 165 14.94 8.21 3.52
C VAL A 165 13.68 8.24 2.66
N PHE A 166 13.84 8.42 1.36
CA PHE A 166 12.76 8.34 0.39
C PHE A 166 13.24 7.49 -0.80
N MET A 167 12.57 6.40 -1.05
CA MET A 167 12.91 5.50 -2.15
C MET A 167 12.00 5.80 -3.34
N VAL A 168 12.56 5.72 -4.53
CA VAL A 168 11.82 5.77 -5.81
C VAL A 168 12.14 4.47 -6.56
N TYR A 169 11.10 3.78 -7.01
CA TYR A 169 11.18 2.53 -7.75
C TYR A 169 10.79 2.73 -9.21
#